data_332b9b520532cedbe8df99c9d8345da1
#
_entry.id   332b9b520532cedbe8df99c9d8345da1
#
_cell.length_a   1.000
_cell.length_b   1.000
_cell.length_c   1.000
_cell.angle_alpha   90.00
_cell.angle_beta   90.00
_cell.angle_gamma   90.00
#
_symmetry.space_group_name_H-M   'P 1'
#
loop_
_entity.id
_entity.type
_entity.pdbx_description
1 polymer ?
#
loop_
_entity_poly.entity_id
_entity_poly.type
_entity_poly.pdbx_seq_one_letter_code
_entity_poly.pdbx_strand_id
1 'polypeptide(L)'
;MERYQVTNTFLFPTALKMMMKSVPEPRGRYQLALRSIMSAGESVGETVFEWCEQALGITPNEMFGQTELNYVVGNSNRRWPARPGSMGRPYPGHRVAVIDEAGRPVKPGETGEVALNRFDIHGFPDPVLFLGYWRNEAATAAKFTDDWCRTGDLASIDADGYLWYAGRADDVFKSAGYRIGPGEIENCLLGHPAVANAAVVPKPDAERGALVKAYVVLTPEYQGRDPDSITQVLQEHVRDRLAPYEYPKEIEYVDALPMTTTGKIQRAVLRRREAERASGAHS
;
A
#
# COMPACT_ATOMS: atom_id res chain seq x y z
N MET A 1 -12.95 16.07 17.93
CA MET A 1 -11.61 16.63 18.26
C MET A 1 -11.73 17.92 19.06
N GLU A 2 -12.50 18.91 18.61
CA GLU A 2 -12.70 20.19 19.27
C GLU A 2 -13.18 20.05 20.72
N ARG A 3 -14.29 19.35 20.97
CA ARG A 3 -14.88 19.18 22.32
C ARG A 3 -13.89 18.72 23.40
N TYR A 4 -12.91 17.89 23.02
CA TYR A 4 -11.92 17.32 23.94
C TYR A 4 -10.53 17.91 23.78
N GLN A 5 -10.39 18.95 22.95
CA GLN A 5 -9.10 19.61 22.65
C GLN A 5 -7.99 18.61 22.32
N VAL A 6 -8.31 17.66 21.42
CA VAL A 6 -7.38 16.60 21.02
C VAL A 6 -6.14 17.20 20.39
N THR A 7 -4.97 16.84 20.90
CA THR A 7 -3.68 17.35 20.42
C THR A 7 -2.94 16.35 19.52
N ASN A 8 -3.13 15.06 19.74
CA ASN A 8 -2.51 13.99 18.94
C ASN A 8 -3.58 12.98 18.56
N THR A 9 -3.53 12.49 17.34
CA THR A 9 -4.49 11.49 16.87
C THR A 9 -3.82 10.45 15.99
N PHE A 10 -4.38 9.25 16.00
CA PHE A 10 -4.10 8.21 15.02
C PHE A 10 -5.35 8.03 14.15
N LEU A 11 -5.20 8.17 12.84
CA LEU A 11 -6.29 8.01 11.89
C LEU A 11 -5.82 7.18 10.70
N PHE A 12 -6.61 6.22 10.30
CA PHE A 12 -6.36 5.50 9.05
C PHE A 12 -6.52 6.43 7.84
N PRO A 13 -5.81 6.19 6.73
CA PRO A 13 -5.90 6.99 5.51
C PRO A 13 -7.34 7.13 5.00
N THR A 14 -8.13 6.08 5.06
CA THR A 14 -9.55 6.09 4.71
C THR A 14 -10.35 7.11 5.53
N ALA A 15 -10.10 7.23 6.85
CA ALA A 15 -10.75 8.22 7.69
C ALA A 15 -10.32 9.64 7.31
N LEU A 16 -9.05 9.87 7.02
CA LEU A 16 -8.54 11.16 6.53
C LEU A 16 -9.18 11.55 5.21
N LYS A 17 -9.31 10.61 4.25
CA LYS A 17 -10.01 10.81 2.96
C LYS A 17 -11.47 11.20 3.16
N MET A 18 -12.17 10.53 4.08
CA MET A 18 -13.57 10.87 4.42
C MET A 18 -13.69 12.27 5.04
N MET A 19 -12.78 12.63 5.95
CA MET A 19 -12.73 13.95 6.56
C MET A 19 -12.46 15.03 5.51
N MET A 20 -11.50 14.83 4.63
CA MET A 20 -11.17 15.74 3.54
C MET A 20 -12.40 16.01 2.64
N LYS A 21 -13.15 14.96 2.27
CA LYS A 21 -14.36 15.09 1.46
C LYS A 21 -15.51 15.79 2.19
N SER A 22 -15.72 15.49 3.48
CA SER A 22 -16.84 15.97 4.26
C SER A 22 -16.63 17.38 4.84
N VAL A 23 -15.39 17.72 5.15
CA VAL A 23 -15.00 18.99 5.76
C VAL A 23 -13.66 19.46 5.16
N PRO A 24 -13.69 20.03 3.93
CA PRO A 24 -12.44 20.42 3.26
C PRO A 24 -11.61 21.44 4.04
N GLU A 25 -12.27 22.36 4.76
CA GLU A 25 -11.62 23.43 5.56
C GLU A 25 -11.96 23.31 7.05
N PRO A 26 -11.40 22.30 7.75
CA PRO A 26 -11.78 22.01 9.14
C PRO A 26 -11.41 23.12 10.13
N ARG A 27 -10.30 23.84 9.93
CA ARG A 27 -9.90 24.94 10.82
C ARG A 27 -10.75 26.20 10.66
N GLY A 28 -11.41 26.38 9.52
CA GLY A 28 -12.40 27.44 9.34
C GLY A 28 -13.71 27.18 10.07
N ARG A 29 -13.99 25.91 10.41
CA ARG A 29 -15.24 25.47 11.04
C ARG A 29 -15.10 25.08 12.52
N TYR A 30 -13.92 24.60 12.93
CA TYR A 30 -13.66 24.05 14.25
C TYR A 30 -12.40 24.63 14.87
N GLN A 31 -12.41 24.83 16.20
CA GLN A 31 -11.23 25.21 16.95
C GLN A 31 -10.42 23.97 17.36
N LEU A 32 -9.47 23.59 16.51
CA LEU A 32 -8.68 22.38 16.69
C LEU A 32 -7.36 22.67 17.40
N ALA A 33 -7.12 21.97 18.52
CA ALA A 33 -5.85 21.97 19.25
C ALA A 33 -4.84 20.95 18.69
N LEU A 34 -5.16 20.33 17.55
CA LEU A 34 -4.41 19.23 16.95
C LEU A 34 -2.98 19.68 16.56
N ARG A 35 -1.98 18.89 16.97
CA ARG A 35 -0.54 19.13 16.76
C ARG A 35 0.15 18.01 15.99
N SER A 36 -0.38 16.78 16.03
CA SER A 36 0.20 15.63 15.36
C SER A 36 -0.86 14.68 14.87
N ILE A 37 -0.66 14.17 13.66
CA ILE A 37 -1.44 13.08 13.07
C ILE A 37 -0.46 11.94 12.78
N MET A 38 -0.79 10.74 13.24
CA MET A 38 -0.15 9.49 12.85
C MET A 38 -1.14 8.70 11.99
N SER A 39 -0.65 8.09 10.93
CA SER A 39 -1.45 7.28 10.02
C SER A 39 -0.72 6.02 9.61
N ALA A 40 -1.43 4.91 9.49
CA ALA A 40 -0.88 3.64 9.08
C ALA A 40 -1.96 2.71 8.52
N GLY A 41 -1.53 1.57 8.00
CA GLY A 41 -2.40 0.50 7.48
C GLY A 41 -2.55 0.52 5.97
N GLU A 42 -2.47 1.68 5.36
CA GLU A 42 -2.43 1.93 3.92
C GLU A 42 -1.54 3.15 3.67
N SER A 43 -1.20 3.42 2.41
CA SER A 43 -0.54 4.68 2.05
C SER A 43 -1.51 5.86 2.21
N VAL A 44 -1.04 6.93 2.83
CA VAL A 44 -1.80 8.18 2.99
C VAL A 44 -2.10 8.79 1.62
N GLY A 45 -1.15 8.73 0.70
CA GLY A 45 -1.22 9.32 -0.62
C GLY A 45 -1.00 10.85 -0.59
N GLU A 46 -0.49 11.36 -1.70
CA GLU A 46 -0.05 12.76 -1.82
C GLU A 46 -1.18 13.76 -1.56
N THR A 47 -2.34 13.57 -2.19
CA THR A 47 -3.51 14.48 -2.03
C THR A 47 -3.98 14.63 -0.59
N VAL A 48 -4.00 13.53 0.18
CA VAL A 48 -4.40 13.55 1.59
C VAL A 48 -3.31 14.17 2.46
N PHE A 49 -2.06 13.91 2.11
CA PHE A 49 -0.91 14.51 2.77
C PHE A 49 -0.94 16.03 2.65
N GLU A 50 -1.10 16.55 1.42
CA GLU A 50 -1.23 17.99 1.13
C GLU A 50 -2.42 18.61 1.84
N TRP A 51 -3.59 17.95 1.83
CA TRP A 51 -4.76 18.43 2.56
C TRP A 51 -4.48 18.55 4.07
N CYS A 52 -3.80 17.59 4.68
CA CYS A 52 -3.42 17.68 6.09
C CYS A 52 -2.53 18.90 6.34
N GLU A 53 -1.58 19.20 5.46
CA GLU A 53 -0.73 20.38 5.61
C GLU A 53 -1.47 21.69 5.40
N GLN A 54 -2.27 21.78 4.33
CA GLN A 54 -2.96 23.03 3.97
C GLN A 54 -4.16 23.32 4.85
N ALA A 55 -5.04 22.34 5.08
CA ALA A 55 -6.30 22.53 5.78
C ALA A 55 -6.21 22.30 7.29
N LEU A 56 -5.32 21.41 7.75
CA LEU A 56 -5.09 21.16 9.18
C LEU A 56 -3.83 21.83 9.72
N GLY A 57 -2.91 22.31 8.87
CA GLY A 57 -1.62 22.86 9.26
C GLY A 57 -0.72 21.82 9.93
N ILE A 58 -0.81 20.54 9.53
CA ILE A 58 -0.12 19.42 10.16
C ILE A 58 0.43 18.49 9.10
N THR A 59 1.73 18.28 9.12
CA THR A 59 2.38 17.23 8.33
C THR A 59 2.06 15.86 8.95
N PRO A 60 1.35 14.96 8.26
CA PRO A 60 1.04 13.64 8.80
C PRO A 60 2.30 12.77 8.88
N ASN A 61 2.40 11.96 9.93
CA ASN A 61 3.45 10.96 10.09
C ASN A 61 2.89 9.61 9.67
N GLU A 62 3.22 9.19 8.47
CA GLU A 62 2.89 7.85 7.99
C GLU A 62 3.82 6.82 8.64
N MET A 63 3.26 5.68 9.02
CA MET A 63 4.00 4.59 9.67
C MET A 63 3.71 3.27 8.99
N PHE A 64 4.73 2.44 8.90
CA PHE A 64 4.66 1.08 8.41
C PHE A 64 5.00 0.07 9.50
N GLY A 65 4.22 -0.97 9.52
CA GLY A 65 4.40 -2.14 10.37
C GLY A 65 3.28 -3.14 10.18
N GLN A 66 3.35 -4.20 10.93
CA GLN A 66 2.36 -5.29 10.94
C GLN A 66 2.31 -5.92 12.34
N THR A 67 1.35 -6.80 12.56
CA THR A 67 1.16 -7.47 13.86
C THR A 67 2.42 -8.19 14.33
N GLU A 68 3.20 -8.74 13.40
CA GLU A 68 4.40 -9.52 13.67
C GLU A 68 5.61 -8.69 14.12
N LEU A 69 5.63 -7.38 13.88
CA LEU A 69 6.80 -6.56 14.16
C LEU A 69 6.49 -5.10 14.55
N ASN A 70 5.20 -4.81 14.84
CA ASN A 70 4.78 -3.47 15.23
C ASN A 70 5.16 -2.39 14.19
N TYR A 71 5.20 -1.12 14.56
CA TYR A 71 5.61 -0.01 13.69
C TYR A 71 7.12 0.22 13.81
N VAL A 72 7.87 -0.11 12.76
CA VAL A 72 9.34 -0.05 12.75
C VAL A 72 9.92 0.92 11.72
N VAL A 73 9.07 1.44 10.82
CA VAL A 73 9.41 2.44 9.81
C VAL A 73 8.36 3.54 9.85
N GLY A 74 8.76 4.78 9.64
CA GLY A 74 7.78 5.85 9.52
C GLY A 74 8.39 7.22 9.29
N ASN A 75 7.51 8.15 8.98
CA ASN A 75 7.82 9.56 9.01
C ASN A 75 7.77 10.09 10.45
N SER A 76 8.68 10.99 10.79
CA SER A 76 8.73 11.69 12.07
C SER A 76 9.17 13.12 11.81
N ASN A 77 8.24 13.97 11.42
CA ASN A 77 8.50 15.34 10.95
C ASN A 77 9.26 16.24 11.96
N ARG A 78 9.43 15.77 13.20
CA ARG A 78 10.30 16.40 14.20
C ARG A 78 11.74 15.90 14.20
N ARG A 79 12.01 14.77 13.54
CA ARG A 79 13.34 14.12 13.52
C ARG A 79 13.97 14.18 12.14
N TRP A 80 13.16 14.02 11.09
CA TRP A 80 13.56 14.12 9.69
C TRP A 80 12.37 14.60 8.85
N PRO A 81 12.61 15.26 7.70
CA PRO A 81 11.53 15.72 6.82
C PRO A 81 10.62 14.56 6.42
N ALA A 82 9.32 14.72 6.55
CA ALA A 82 8.37 13.76 5.98
C ALA A 82 8.39 13.90 4.45
N ARG A 83 8.37 12.77 3.76
CA ARG A 83 8.29 12.72 2.29
C ARG A 83 6.97 12.10 1.89
N PRO A 84 6.09 12.84 1.17
CA PRO A 84 4.83 12.30 0.67
C PRO A 84 5.05 11.04 -0.17
N GLY A 85 4.23 10.01 0.05
CA GLY A 85 4.32 8.73 -0.66
C GLY A 85 5.41 7.79 -0.15
N SER A 86 6.34 8.23 0.71
CA SER A 86 7.30 7.32 1.34
C SER A 86 6.74 6.70 2.61
N MET A 87 7.16 5.47 2.90
CA MET A 87 6.90 4.82 4.19
C MET A 87 7.65 5.50 5.35
N GLY A 88 8.58 6.42 5.05
CA GLY A 88 9.48 7.04 6.00
C GLY A 88 10.80 6.29 6.14
N ARG A 89 11.44 6.44 7.30
CA ARG A 89 12.75 5.86 7.63
C ARG A 89 12.62 4.87 8.77
N PRO A 90 13.55 3.90 8.90
CA PRO A 90 13.61 3.04 10.09
C PRO A 90 13.64 3.86 11.38
N TYR A 91 12.81 3.48 12.35
CA TYR A 91 12.85 4.11 13.65
C TYR A 91 14.12 3.73 14.41
N PRO A 92 14.69 4.66 15.20
CA PRO A 92 15.91 4.41 15.96
C PRO A 92 15.78 3.20 16.89
N GLY A 93 16.82 2.39 16.92
CA GLY A 93 16.88 1.18 17.74
C GLY A 93 16.69 -0.09 16.92
N HIS A 94 15.88 -0.06 15.88
CA HIS A 94 15.59 -1.22 15.03
C HIS A 94 16.57 -1.36 13.87
N ARG A 95 16.88 -2.61 13.50
CA ARG A 95 17.65 -2.93 12.30
C ARG A 95 16.70 -3.38 11.21
N VAL A 96 16.24 -2.40 10.40
CA VAL A 96 15.38 -2.64 9.23
C VAL A 96 16.23 -2.60 7.96
N ALA A 97 15.98 -3.51 7.03
CA ALA A 97 16.60 -3.52 5.71
C ALA A 97 15.59 -3.91 4.63
N VAL A 98 15.93 -3.59 3.40
CA VAL A 98 15.30 -4.17 2.20
C VAL A 98 16.23 -5.27 1.72
N ILE A 99 15.73 -6.52 1.64
CA ILE A 99 16.55 -7.72 1.39
C ILE A 99 16.13 -8.46 0.12
N ASP A 100 17.07 -9.18 -0.48
CA ASP A 100 16.82 -10.11 -1.59
C ASP A 100 16.23 -11.45 -1.10
N GLU A 101 16.02 -12.39 -2.02
CA GLU A 101 15.53 -13.74 -1.69
C GLU A 101 16.49 -14.52 -0.80
N ALA A 102 17.80 -14.23 -0.87
CA ALA A 102 18.84 -14.86 -0.06
C ALA A 102 19.07 -14.18 1.31
N GLY A 103 18.24 -13.16 1.66
CA GLY A 103 18.34 -12.44 2.93
C GLY A 103 19.45 -11.38 2.97
N ARG A 104 20.04 -11.00 1.85
CA ARG A 104 21.10 -9.99 1.77
C ARG A 104 20.48 -8.62 1.50
N PRO A 105 20.93 -7.55 2.21
CA PRO A 105 20.49 -6.20 1.90
C PRO A 105 20.78 -5.82 0.44
N VAL A 106 19.78 -5.24 -0.23
CA VAL A 106 19.89 -4.74 -1.61
C VAL A 106 20.55 -3.36 -1.63
N LYS A 107 21.01 -2.92 -2.80
CA LYS A 107 21.56 -1.56 -2.97
C LYS A 107 20.43 -0.51 -2.96
N PRO A 108 20.76 0.74 -2.59
CA PRO A 108 19.82 1.84 -2.73
C PRO A 108 19.23 1.93 -4.14
N GLY A 109 17.90 2.06 -4.23
CA GLY A 109 17.13 2.08 -5.48
C GLY A 109 16.68 0.71 -5.98
N GLU A 110 17.28 -0.39 -5.51
CA GLU A 110 16.82 -1.74 -5.86
C GLU A 110 15.60 -2.14 -5.00
N THR A 111 14.67 -2.86 -5.60
CA THR A 111 13.49 -3.39 -4.92
C THR A 111 13.80 -4.73 -4.28
N GLY A 112 13.40 -4.89 -3.02
CA GLY A 112 13.46 -6.13 -2.27
C GLY A 112 12.37 -6.18 -1.22
N GLU A 113 12.42 -7.16 -0.34
CA GLU A 113 11.44 -7.32 0.74
C GLU A 113 11.90 -6.57 1.99
N VAL A 114 11.00 -5.79 2.59
CA VAL A 114 11.25 -5.15 3.89
C VAL A 114 11.38 -6.23 4.95
N ALA A 115 12.43 -6.15 5.75
CA ALA A 115 12.67 -7.10 6.83
C ALA A 115 13.20 -6.41 8.08
N LEU A 116 12.82 -6.95 9.24
CA LEU A 116 13.35 -6.56 10.54
C LEU A 116 14.30 -7.62 11.07
N ASN A 117 15.49 -7.21 11.47
CA ASN A 117 16.43 -8.15 12.12
C ASN A 117 15.92 -8.51 13.52
N ARG A 118 16.10 -9.78 13.92
CA ARG A 118 15.69 -10.23 15.26
C ARG A 118 16.49 -9.60 16.39
N PHE A 119 17.60 -8.96 16.07
CA PHE A 119 18.44 -8.24 17.02
C PHE A 119 18.42 -6.74 16.73
N ASP A 120 18.32 -5.95 17.76
CA ASP A 120 18.38 -4.49 17.69
C ASP A 120 19.80 -3.99 17.32
N ILE A 121 19.99 -2.66 17.28
CA ILE A 121 21.29 -2.04 16.97
C ILE A 121 22.37 -2.34 18.02
N HIS A 122 21.98 -2.79 19.22
CA HIS A 122 22.88 -3.15 20.33
C HIS A 122 23.14 -4.64 20.40
N GLY A 123 22.51 -5.47 19.53
CA GLY A 123 22.64 -6.90 19.51
C GLY A 123 21.75 -7.66 20.49
N PHE A 124 20.80 -6.99 21.14
CA PHE A 124 19.77 -7.62 21.96
C PHE A 124 18.58 -8.05 21.11
N PRO A 125 17.81 -9.09 21.52
CA PRO A 125 16.56 -9.42 20.85
C PRO A 125 15.65 -8.20 20.73
N ASP A 126 15.17 -7.91 19.51
CA ASP A 126 14.32 -6.77 19.29
C ASP A 126 12.94 -7.01 19.90
N PRO A 127 12.50 -6.19 20.88
CA PRO A 127 11.30 -6.46 21.67
C PRO A 127 9.99 -6.29 20.88
N VAL A 128 10.03 -5.73 19.68
CA VAL A 128 8.83 -5.53 18.84
C VAL A 128 8.50 -6.76 18.01
N LEU A 129 9.42 -7.71 17.87
CA LEU A 129 9.15 -8.95 17.15
C LEU A 129 8.17 -9.84 17.91
N PHE A 130 7.22 -10.40 17.17
CA PHE A 130 6.29 -11.38 17.71
C PHE A 130 7.00 -12.66 18.16
N LEU A 131 6.40 -13.39 19.11
CA LEU A 131 6.96 -14.64 19.61
C LEU A 131 6.70 -15.83 18.66
N GLY A 132 5.78 -15.68 17.74
CA GLY A 132 5.37 -16.68 16.77
C GLY A 132 3.86 -16.81 16.62
N TYR A 133 3.44 -17.59 15.63
CA TYR A 133 2.03 -17.92 15.44
C TYR A 133 1.59 -19.03 16.37
N TRP A 134 0.43 -18.86 16.97
CA TRP A 134 -0.11 -19.83 17.91
C TRP A 134 -0.28 -21.21 17.25
N ARG A 135 0.37 -22.22 17.82
CA ARG A 135 0.35 -23.62 17.36
C ARG A 135 0.67 -23.79 15.86
N ASN A 136 1.51 -22.92 15.31
CA ASN A 136 1.91 -22.97 13.90
C ASN A 136 3.41 -22.62 13.76
N GLU A 137 4.27 -23.55 14.19
CA GLU A 137 5.71 -23.38 14.14
C GLU A 137 6.24 -23.29 12.70
N ALA A 138 5.63 -24.04 11.77
CA ALA A 138 6.03 -24.01 10.37
C ALA A 138 5.82 -22.61 9.76
N ALA A 139 4.66 -21.98 9.99
CA ALA A 139 4.41 -20.61 9.54
C ALA A 139 5.31 -19.59 10.25
N THR A 140 5.64 -19.82 11.52
CA THR A 140 6.57 -18.96 12.26
C THR A 140 7.98 -19.06 11.65
N ALA A 141 8.47 -20.26 11.41
CA ALA A 141 9.78 -20.47 10.79
C ALA A 141 9.87 -19.86 9.37
N ALA A 142 8.79 -19.99 8.58
CA ALA A 142 8.72 -19.43 7.23
C ALA A 142 8.79 -17.90 7.18
N LYS A 143 8.56 -17.19 8.30
CA LYS A 143 8.73 -15.74 8.39
C LYS A 143 10.18 -15.31 8.44
N PHE A 144 11.11 -16.21 8.65
CA PHE A 144 12.51 -15.86 8.84
C PHE A 144 13.41 -16.40 7.73
N THR A 145 14.37 -15.58 7.33
CA THR A 145 15.55 -15.97 6.56
C THR A 145 16.75 -15.55 7.40
N ASP A 146 17.50 -16.49 7.94
CA ASP A 146 18.52 -16.25 8.98
C ASP A 146 17.95 -15.42 10.14
N ASP A 147 18.52 -14.26 10.39
CA ASP A 147 18.06 -13.33 11.44
C ASP A 147 17.01 -12.32 10.97
N TRP A 148 16.56 -12.38 9.73
CA TRP A 148 15.60 -11.43 9.15
C TRP A 148 14.18 -11.95 9.19
N CYS A 149 13.31 -11.25 9.92
CA CYS A 149 11.86 -11.44 9.87
C CYS A 149 11.31 -10.74 8.62
N ARG A 150 10.81 -11.51 7.67
CA ARG A 150 10.24 -11.03 6.41
C ARG A 150 8.83 -10.49 6.60
N THR A 151 8.55 -9.33 6.02
CA THR A 151 7.23 -8.72 6.12
C THR A 151 6.25 -9.21 5.06
N GLY A 152 6.74 -9.66 3.91
CA GLY A 152 5.95 -9.89 2.70
C GLY A 152 5.65 -8.59 1.94
N ASP A 153 6.17 -7.45 2.38
CA ASP A 153 6.01 -6.16 1.71
C ASP A 153 7.28 -5.78 0.96
N LEU A 154 7.14 -5.41 -0.30
CA LEU A 154 8.24 -4.98 -1.16
C LEU A 154 8.41 -3.47 -1.06
N ALA A 155 9.66 -3.05 -1.04
CA ALA A 155 10.03 -1.64 -1.08
C ALA A 155 11.41 -1.46 -1.74
N SER A 156 11.72 -0.24 -2.12
CA SER A 156 13.09 0.21 -2.32
C SER A 156 13.50 1.17 -1.20
N ILE A 157 14.80 1.29 -0.96
CA ILE A 157 15.35 2.28 -0.05
C ILE A 157 16.17 3.29 -0.86
N ASP A 158 15.96 4.59 -0.63
CA ASP A 158 16.74 5.61 -1.32
C ASP A 158 18.07 5.93 -0.60
N ALA A 159 18.89 6.80 -1.21
CA ALA A 159 20.19 7.19 -0.66
C ALA A 159 20.08 7.93 0.69
N ASP A 160 18.94 8.54 0.98
CA ASP A 160 18.67 9.22 2.24
C ASP A 160 18.03 8.31 3.30
N GLY A 161 17.80 7.03 2.96
CA GLY A 161 17.27 6.01 3.87
C GLY A 161 15.75 5.98 3.99
N TYR A 162 15.01 6.62 3.06
CA TYR A 162 13.55 6.48 3.01
C TYR A 162 13.16 5.23 2.24
N LEU A 163 12.15 4.53 2.75
CA LEU A 163 11.57 3.37 2.10
C LEU A 163 10.37 3.80 1.24
N TRP A 164 10.29 3.23 0.05
CA TRP A 164 9.24 3.48 -0.94
C TRP A 164 8.53 2.17 -1.24
N TYR A 165 7.25 2.10 -0.90
CA TYR A 165 6.45 0.89 -1.03
C TYR A 165 6.25 0.49 -2.50
N ALA A 166 6.52 -0.78 -2.81
CA ALA A 166 6.41 -1.34 -4.16
C ALA A 166 5.32 -2.43 -4.28
N GLY A 167 4.64 -2.76 -3.19
CA GLY A 167 3.56 -3.75 -3.18
C GLY A 167 3.80 -4.91 -2.23
N ARG A 168 2.92 -5.92 -2.30
CA ARG A 168 3.06 -7.19 -1.58
C ARG A 168 3.85 -8.19 -2.42
N ALA A 169 4.74 -8.94 -1.80
CA ALA A 169 5.50 -9.99 -2.47
C ALA A 169 4.57 -11.09 -3.03
N ASP A 170 3.51 -11.42 -2.30
CA ASP A 170 2.49 -12.40 -2.67
C ASP A 170 1.45 -11.89 -3.69
N ASP A 171 1.37 -10.58 -3.90
CA ASP A 171 0.52 -9.97 -4.93
C ASP A 171 1.25 -9.79 -6.27
N VAL A 172 2.60 -9.78 -6.27
CA VAL A 172 3.39 -9.66 -7.49
C VAL A 172 3.22 -10.93 -8.33
N PHE A 173 2.97 -10.77 -9.62
CA PHE A 173 2.80 -11.86 -10.57
C PHE A 173 3.62 -11.68 -11.83
N LYS A 174 3.79 -12.75 -12.61
CA LYS A 174 4.47 -12.68 -13.91
C LYS A 174 3.45 -12.60 -15.04
N SER A 175 3.66 -11.64 -15.97
CA SER A 175 2.89 -11.50 -17.20
C SER A 175 3.86 -11.34 -18.37
N ALA A 176 3.81 -12.23 -19.35
CA ALA A 176 4.71 -12.24 -20.50
C ALA A 176 6.22 -12.13 -20.11
N GLY A 177 6.61 -12.75 -19.00
CA GLY A 177 7.99 -12.73 -18.48
C GLY A 177 8.33 -11.53 -17.58
N TYR A 178 7.50 -10.50 -17.57
CA TYR A 178 7.70 -9.32 -16.70
C TYR A 178 7.10 -9.54 -15.32
N ARG A 179 7.74 -8.96 -14.31
CA ARG A 179 7.26 -8.96 -12.92
C ARG A 179 6.36 -7.74 -12.73
N ILE A 180 5.09 -7.96 -12.41
CA ILE A 180 4.05 -6.92 -12.29
C ILE A 180 3.71 -6.70 -10.82
N GLY A 181 3.86 -5.47 -10.36
CA GLY A 181 3.40 -5.00 -9.06
C GLY A 181 2.01 -4.36 -9.16
N PRO A 182 0.95 -4.95 -8.60
CA PRO A 182 -0.41 -4.40 -8.71
C PRO A 182 -0.54 -2.96 -8.23
N GLY A 183 0.16 -2.63 -7.14
CA GLY A 183 0.02 -1.33 -6.46
C GLY A 183 0.37 -0.12 -7.32
N GLU A 184 1.36 -0.24 -8.19
CA GLU A 184 1.77 0.84 -9.08
C GLU A 184 0.68 1.15 -10.12
N ILE A 185 0.11 0.10 -10.71
CA ILE A 185 -1.00 0.23 -11.66
C ILE A 185 -2.26 0.78 -10.98
N GLU A 186 -2.57 0.29 -9.79
CA GLU A 186 -3.71 0.77 -9.00
C GLU A 186 -3.59 2.24 -8.65
N ASN A 187 -2.41 2.69 -8.21
CA ASN A 187 -2.14 4.09 -7.91
C ASN A 187 -2.26 4.96 -9.17
N CYS A 188 -1.76 4.49 -10.30
CA CYS A 188 -1.91 5.19 -11.57
C CYS A 188 -3.40 5.33 -11.95
N LEU A 189 -4.18 4.24 -11.86
CA LEU A 189 -5.62 4.27 -12.12
C LEU A 189 -6.37 5.23 -11.18
N LEU A 190 -6.04 5.22 -9.89
CA LEU A 190 -6.63 6.13 -8.88
C LEU A 190 -6.36 7.61 -9.16
N GLY A 191 -5.30 7.93 -9.90
CA GLY A 191 -5.01 9.28 -10.38
C GLY A 191 -5.97 9.78 -11.47
N HIS A 192 -6.82 8.91 -12.04
CA HIS A 192 -7.78 9.29 -13.07
C HIS A 192 -9.14 9.68 -12.45
N PRO A 193 -9.79 10.81 -12.87
CA PRO A 193 -11.05 11.29 -12.28
C PRO A 193 -12.21 10.29 -12.33
N ALA A 194 -12.20 9.36 -13.27
CA ALA A 194 -13.25 8.33 -13.40
C ALA A 194 -13.15 7.22 -12.34
N VAL A 195 -12.03 7.09 -11.64
CA VAL A 195 -11.74 5.96 -10.75
C VAL A 195 -11.93 6.34 -9.29
N ALA A 196 -12.88 5.71 -8.63
CA ALA A 196 -13.09 5.83 -7.19
C ALA A 196 -12.22 4.84 -6.41
N ASN A 197 -12.04 3.61 -6.96
CA ASN A 197 -11.17 2.58 -6.40
C ASN A 197 -10.74 1.58 -7.49
N ALA A 198 -9.59 0.92 -7.32
CA ALA A 198 -9.09 -0.05 -8.27
C ALA A 198 -8.35 -1.20 -7.55
N ALA A 199 -8.42 -2.39 -8.13
CA ALA A 199 -7.64 -3.55 -7.72
C ALA A 199 -7.11 -4.27 -8.96
N VAL A 200 -5.84 -4.63 -8.96
CA VAL A 200 -5.19 -5.32 -10.08
C VAL A 200 -4.80 -6.73 -9.66
N VAL A 201 -5.14 -7.69 -10.50
CA VAL A 201 -4.85 -9.11 -10.27
C VAL A 201 -4.43 -9.80 -11.56
N PRO A 202 -3.68 -10.94 -11.48
CA PRO A 202 -3.44 -11.79 -12.63
C PRO A 202 -4.75 -12.48 -13.05
N LYS A 203 -5.08 -12.41 -14.35
CA LYS A 203 -6.05 -13.31 -14.99
C LYS A 203 -5.27 -14.39 -15.71
N PRO A 204 -5.52 -15.69 -15.44
CA PRO A 204 -4.83 -16.78 -16.13
C PRO A 204 -4.93 -16.66 -17.65
N ASP A 205 -3.81 -16.84 -18.35
CA ASP A 205 -3.70 -16.75 -19.80
C ASP A 205 -2.72 -17.80 -20.31
N ALA A 206 -3.10 -18.55 -21.36
CA ALA A 206 -2.34 -19.68 -21.86
C ALA A 206 -0.99 -19.29 -22.52
N GLU A 207 -0.93 -18.11 -23.14
CA GLU A 207 0.26 -17.65 -23.87
C GLU A 207 1.20 -16.85 -22.95
N ARG A 208 0.64 -16.02 -22.09
CA ARG A 208 1.37 -15.04 -21.27
C ARG A 208 1.56 -15.47 -19.83
N GLY A 209 1.01 -16.65 -19.45
CA GLY A 209 0.90 -17.10 -18.07
C GLY A 209 -0.18 -16.35 -17.30
N ALA A 210 -0.19 -15.01 -17.40
CA ALA A 210 -1.26 -14.17 -16.89
C ALA A 210 -1.39 -12.88 -17.69
N LEU A 211 -2.61 -12.34 -17.75
CA LEU A 211 -2.89 -10.97 -18.18
C LEU A 211 -3.05 -10.07 -16.98
N VAL A 212 -2.66 -8.80 -17.14
CA VAL A 212 -2.96 -7.74 -16.17
C VAL A 212 -4.45 -7.41 -16.29
N LYS A 213 -5.22 -7.69 -15.24
CA LYS A 213 -6.64 -7.36 -15.14
C LYS A 213 -6.91 -6.40 -14.01
N ALA A 214 -7.65 -5.31 -14.28
CA ALA A 214 -8.09 -4.36 -13.28
C ALA A 214 -9.57 -4.52 -12.99
N TYR A 215 -9.94 -4.53 -11.71
CA TYR A 215 -11.30 -4.30 -11.23
C TYR A 215 -11.41 -2.84 -10.82
N VAL A 216 -12.38 -2.10 -11.37
CA VAL A 216 -12.51 -0.67 -11.19
C VAL A 216 -13.88 -0.31 -10.66
N VAL A 217 -13.90 0.49 -9.60
CA VAL A 217 -15.11 1.18 -9.13
C VAL A 217 -15.09 2.58 -9.72
N LEU A 218 -16.12 2.93 -10.48
CA LEU A 218 -16.24 4.26 -11.08
C LEU A 218 -16.74 5.29 -10.07
N THR A 219 -16.31 6.54 -10.26
CA THR A 219 -16.93 7.68 -9.56
C THR A 219 -18.35 7.91 -10.04
N PRO A 220 -19.26 8.49 -9.23
CA PRO A 220 -20.67 8.70 -9.61
C PRO A 220 -20.86 9.44 -10.93
N GLU A 221 -19.96 10.38 -11.27
CA GLU A 221 -20.01 11.19 -12.50
C GLU A 221 -19.73 10.38 -13.78
N TYR A 222 -19.12 9.21 -13.64
CA TYR A 222 -18.78 8.31 -14.75
C TYR A 222 -19.66 7.07 -14.81
N GLN A 223 -20.50 6.83 -13.81
CA GLN A 223 -21.47 5.74 -13.83
C GLN A 223 -22.49 5.96 -14.95
N GLY A 224 -22.81 4.90 -15.70
CA GLY A 224 -23.76 4.95 -16.82
C GLY A 224 -23.19 5.48 -18.14
N ARG A 225 -21.91 5.85 -18.21
CA ARG A 225 -21.21 6.13 -19.47
C ARG A 225 -20.86 4.81 -20.17
N ASP A 226 -20.56 4.90 -21.47
CA ASP A 226 -20.11 3.76 -22.26
C ASP A 226 -18.86 3.10 -21.69
N PRO A 227 -18.92 1.84 -21.24
CA PRO A 227 -17.80 1.15 -20.62
C PRO A 227 -16.58 1.00 -21.53
N ASP A 228 -16.77 0.80 -22.82
CA ASP A 228 -15.68 0.60 -23.77
C ASP A 228 -14.86 1.88 -23.94
N SER A 229 -15.54 3.02 -24.02
CA SER A 229 -14.90 4.34 -24.07
C SER A 229 -14.08 4.63 -22.81
N ILE A 230 -14.61 4.32 -21.61
CA ILE A 230 -13.89 4.51 -20.34
C ILE A 230 -12.69 3.56 -20.28
N THR A 231 -12.85 2.30 -20.71
CA THR A 231 -11.78 1.31 -20.74
C THR A 231 -10.61 1.78 -21.58
N GLN A 232 -10.88 2.30 -22.79
CA GLN A 232 -9.82 2.83 -23.65
C GLN A 232 -9.07 3.98 -22.98
N VAL A 233 -9.77 4.94 -22.41
CA VAL A 233 -9.16 6.09 -21.73
C VAL A 233 -8.32 5.67 -20.54
N LEU A 234 -8.78 4.72 -19.72
CA LEU A 234 -8.02 4.21 -18.58
C LEU A 234 -6.78 3.42 -19.02
N GLN A 235 -6.89 2.61 -20.07
CA GLN A 235 -5.74 1.90 -20.63
C GLN A 235 -4.70 2.84 -21.20
N GLU A 236 -5.11 3.90 -21.90
CA GLU A 236 -4.22 4.95 -22.40
C GLU A 236 -3.58 5.71 -21.23
N HIS A 237 -4.35 6.07 -20.21
CA HIS A 237 -3.85 6.76 -19.02
C HIS A 237 -2.71 6.00 -18.33
N VAL A 238 -2.83 4.67 -18.20
CA VAL A 238 -1.77 3.83 -17.62
C VAL A 238 -0.60 3.68 -18.58
N ARG A 239 -0.85 3.46 -19.87
CA ARG A 239 0.19 3.28 -20.90
C ARG A 239 1.10 4.50 -21.05
N ASP A 240 0.54 5.70 -20.87
CA ASP A 240 1.28 6.96 -20.99
C ASP A 240 2.17 7.25 -19.77
N ARG A 241 1.94 6.56 -18.64
CA ARG A 241 2.60 6.84 -17.36
C ARG A 241 3.46 5.71 -16.82
N LEU A 242 3.16 4.48 -17.20
CA LEU A 242 3.86 3.28 -16.75
C LEU A 242 4.46 2.52 -17.93
N ALA A 243 5.20 1.45 -17.63
CA ALA A 243 5.80 0.64 -18.67
C ALA A 243 4.73 -0.05 -19.55
N PRO A 244 4.99 -0.27 -20.86
CA PRO A 244 4.01 -0.82 -21.82
C PRO A 244 3.46 -2.21 -21.44
N TYR A 245 4.14 -2.95 -20.57
CA TYR A 245 3.68 -4.27 -20.11
C TYR A 245 2.76 -4.20 -18.89
N GLU A 246 2.59 -3.03 -18.25
CA GLU A 246 1.84 -2.84 -17.00
C GLU A 246 0.38 -2.45 -17.24
N TYR A 247 0.04 -1.89 -18.40
CA TYR A 247 -1.35 -1.47 -18.59
C TYR A 247 -2.33 -2.64 -18.57
N PRO A 248 -3.50 -2.49 -17.94
CA PRO A 248 -4.50 -3.55 -17.87
C PRO A 248 -5.00 -3.94 -19.25
N LYS A 249 -4.88 -5.23 -19.58
CA LYS A 249 -5.44 -5.78 -20.83
C LYS A 249 -6.96 -5.92 -20.75
N GLU A 250 -7.48 -6.05 -19.54
CA GLU A 250 -8.89 -6.17 -19.25
C GLU A 250 -9.26 -5.30 -18.04
N ILE A 251 -10.38 -4.61 -18.15
CA ILE A 251 -10.96 -3.83 -17.05
C ILE A 251 -12.39 -4.34 -16.82
N GLU A 252 -12.67 -4.70 -15.57
CA GLU A 252 -14.01 -5.08 -15.11
C GLU A 252 -14.54 -4.03 -14.16
N TYR A 253 -15.70 -3.46 -14.48
CA TYR A 253 -16.35 -2.47 -13.61
C TYR A 253 -17.20 -3.20 -12.57
N VAL A 254 -17.05 -2.79 -11.32
CA VAL A 254 -17.76 -3.37 -10.17
C VAL A 254 -18.31 -2.26 -9.27
N ASP A 255 -19.40 -2.54 -8.57
CA ASP A 255 -19.99 -1.58 -7.63
C ASP A 255 -19.13 -1.40 -6.37
N ALA A 256 -18.45 -2.48 -5.94
CA ALA A 256 -17.54 -2.47 -4.79
C ALA A 256 -16.45 -3.54 -4.93
N LEU A 257 -15.27 -3.24 -4.37
CA LEU A 257 -14.20 -4.23 -4.22
C LEU A 257 -14.37 -5.01 -2.92
N PRO A 258 -13.95 -6.29 -2.86
CA PRO A 258 -13.91 -7.04 -1.62
C PRO A 258 -12.87 -6.42 -0.68
N MET A 259 -13.30 -6.08 0.54
CA MET A 259 -12.47 -5.42 1.55
C MET A 259 -12.48 -6.17 2.87
N THR A 260 -11.41 -6.02 3.64
CA THR A 260 -11.37 -6.40 5.05
C THR A 260 -12.21 -5.43 5.88
N THR A 261 -12.49 -5.79 7.15
CA THR A 261 -13.16 -4.89 8.11
C THR A 261 -12.37 -3.60 8.38
N THR A 262 -11.07 -3.60 8.08
CA THR A 262 -10.17 -2.44 8.22
C THR A 262 -10.03 -1.63 6.91
N GLY A 263 -10.78 -1.99 5.85
CA GLY A 263 -10.78 -1.26 4.58
C GLY A 263 -9.70 -1.66 3.57
N LYS A 264 -8.94 -2.74 3.81
CA LYS A 264 -7.91 -3.22 2.86
C LYS A 264 -8.54 -4.09 1.78
N ILE A 265 -8.12 -3.88 0.52
CA ILE A 265 -8.56 -4.68 -0.63
C ILE A 265 -8.08 -6.14 -0.46
N GLN A 266 -9.02 -7.09 -0.59
CA GLN A 266 -8.75 -8.52 -0.55
C GLN A 266 -8.48 -9.08 -1.95
N ARG A 267 -7.29 -8.81 -2.51
CA ARG A 267 -6.91 -9.28 -3.86
C ARG A 267 -6.97 -10.82 -4.00
N ALA A 268 -6.73 -11.54 -2.91
CA ALA A 268 -6.86 -13.01 -2.90
C ALA A 268 -8.26 -13.49 -3.31
N VAL A 269 -9.32 -12.76 -2.95
CA VAL A 269 -10.70 -13.07 -3.37
C VAL A 269 -10.86 -12.89 -4.88
N LEU A 270 -10.31 -11.80 -5.42
CA LEU A 270 -10.37 -11.52 -6.85
C LEU A 270 -9.53 -12.52 -7.67
N ARG A 271 -8.32 -12.86 -7.19
CA ARG A 271 -7.48 -13.91 -7.82
C ARG A 271 -8.20 -15.25 -7.89
N ARG A 272 -8.84 -15.65 -6.79
CA ARG A 272 -9.62 -16.90 -6.77
C ARG A 272 -10.76 -16.86 -7.77
N ARG A 273 -11.51 -15.76 -7.87
CA ARG A 273 -12.57 -15.55 -8.87
C ARG A 273 -12.05 -15.74 -10.30
N GLU A 274 -10.89 -15.17 -10.63
CA GLU A 274 -10.31 -15.33 -11.96
C GLU A 274 -9.83 -16.78 -12.22
N ALA A 275 -9.26 -17.44 -11.23
CA ALA A 275 -8.87 -18.86 -11.35
C ALA A 275 -10.08 -19.78 -11.55
N GLU A 276 -11.18 -19.55 -10.82
CA GLU A 276 -12.44 -20.30 -10.97
C GLU A 276 -13.06 -20.07 -12.35
N ARG A 277 -13.07 -18.83 -12.85
CA ARG A 277 -13.54 -18.53 -14.22
C ARG A 277 -12.70 -19.23 -15.30
N ALA A 278 -11.38 -19.26 -15.14
CA ALA A 278 -10.46 -19.91 -16.08
C ALA A 278 -10.60 -21.44 -16.07
N SER A 279 -10.93 -22.05 -14.92
CA SER A 279 -11.14 -23.49 -14.79
C SER A 279 -12.52 -23.97 -15.28
N GLY A 280 -13.42 -23.06 -15.69
CA GLY A 280 -14.78 -23.37 -16.11
C GLY A 280 -15.72 -23.75 -14.96
N ALA A 281 -15.31 -23.54 -13.72
CA ALA A 281 -16.16 -23.73 -12.56
C ALA A 281 -17.14 -22.55 -12.45
N HIS A 282 -18.36 -22.75 -12.90
CA HIS A 282 -19.45 -21.80 -12.67
C HIS A 282 -19.93 -21.96 -11.23
N SER A 283 -19.89 -20.90 -10.48
CA SER A 283 -20.60 -20.77 -9.19
C SER A 283 -21.98 -20.20 -9.41
#